data_cb891cdc709a50e8590b48c7ae897441
#
_entry.id   cb891cdc709a50e8590b48c7ae897441
#
_cell.length_a   1.000
_cell.length_b   1.000
_cell.length_c   1.000
_cell.angle_alpha   90.00
_cell.angle_beta   90.00
_cell.angle_gamma   90.00
#
_symmetry.space_group_name_H-M   'P 1'
#
loop_
_entity.id
_entity.type
_entity.pdbx_description
1 polymer ?
#
loop_
_entity_poly.entity_id
_entity_poly.type
_entity_poly.pdbx_seq_one_letter_code
_entity_poly.pdbx_strand_id
1 'polypeptide(L)'
;MKKVLINDSIDPIKMPGTEVSFPRQEYDMRLEALIQNMTDQIKEAQLKLGYARETMRLYYPLSSLNAMLEIQETDIRELAKKIRHELEAKKEKMGDTQIRIHADRIVFTIPPDFVEYVHEQVPEPPFLKELIQLFREKHACTKEEITAVFEKFGAYECRQMPDGMDFDYVIYFTDSSIDAYDYCIREEMGHTIYHRFARADFESLMTIQ
;
A
#
# COMPACT_ATOMS: atom_id res chain seq x y z
N MET A 1 13.48 -29.39 70.81
CA MET A 1 13.38 -29.60 69.35
C MET A 1 12.65 -28.40 68.71
N LYS A 2 13.40 -27.47 68.10
CA LYS A 2 12.85 -26.31 67.44
C LYS A 2 12.67 -26.62 65.92
N LYS A 3 11.43 -26.54 65.43
CA LYS A 3 11.12 -26.59 63.99
C LYS A 3 11.38 -25.22 63.37
N VAL A 4 12.32 -25.19 62.45
CA VAL A 4 12.54 -24.04 61.58
C VAL A 4 11.60 -24.18 60.39
N LEU A 5 10.68 -23.24 60.19
CA LEU A 5 9.88 -23.07 58.99
C LEU A 5 10.65 -22.14 58.05
N ILE A 6 11.10 -22.69 56.94
CA ILE A 6 11.63 -21.90 55.81
C ILE A 6 10.44 -21.54 54.94
N ASN A 7 10.19 -20.24 54.86
CA ASN A 7 9.14 -19.67 53.99
C ASN A 7 9.86 -19.02 52.80
N ASP A 8 10.06 -19.79 51.73
CA ASP A 8 10.59 -19.26 50.48
C ASP A 8 9.39 -18.90 49.58
N SER A 9 8.94 -17.67 49.75
CA SER A 9 8.05 -17.02 48.79
C SER A 9 8.94 -16.32 47.75
N ILE A 10 9.18 -16.97 46.61
CA ILE A 10 9.81 -16.32 45.46
C ILE A 10 8.69 -15.60 44.70
N ASP A 11 8.63 -14.29 44.83
CA ASP A 11 7.79 -13.45 43.98
C ASP A 11 8.25 -13.56 42.51
N PRO A 12 7.35 -13.78 41.57
CA PRO A 12 7.72 -13.78 40.14
C PRO A 12 8.18 -12.38 39.74
N ILE A 13 9.42 -12.29 39.27
CA ILE A 13 9.99 -11.08 38.66
C ILE A 13 9.11 -10.70 37.47
N LYS A 14 8.32 -9.66 37.66
CA LYS A 14 7.61 -8.98 36.55
C LYS A 14 8.64 -8.35 35.64
N MET A 15 8.97 -9.00 34.53
CA MET A 15 9.67 -8.36 33.42
C MET A 15 8.84 -7.18 32.96
N PRO A 16 9.36 -5.97 32.87
CA PRO A 16 8.64 -4.87 32.22
C PRO A 16 8.51 -5.20 30.74
N GLY A 17 7.29 -5.51 30.30
CA GLY A 17 6.96 -5.53 28.89
C GLY A 17 7.21 -4.12 28.34
N THR A 18 8.25 -3.97 27.56
CA THR A 18 8.47 -2.78 26.74
C THR A 18 7.37 -2.77 25.68
N GLU A 19 6.19 -2.23 26.01
CA GLU A 19 5.29 -1.70 25.00
C GLU A 19 6.04 -0.55 24.32
N VAL A 20 6.57 -0.81 23.13
CA VAL A 20 7.09 0.24 22.26
C VAL A 20 5.86 1.01 21.77
N SER A 21 5.39 1.96 22.57
CA SER A 21 4.38 2.91 22.15
C SER A 21 5.09 3.94 21.26
N PHE A 22 4.87 3.85 19.96
CA PHE A 22 5.25 4.93 19.06
C PHE A 22 4.54 6.22 19.48
N PRO A 23 5.20 7.39 19.42
CA PRO A 23 4.54 8.66 19.66
C PRO A 23 3.34 8.79 18.72
N ARG A 24 2.19 9.20 19.23
CA ARG A 24 0.92 9.31 18.48
C ARG A 24 1.07 10.07 17.16
N GLN A 25 1.90 11.11 17.13
CA GLN A 25 2.16 11.93 15.95
C GLN A 25 2.89 11.19 14.83
N GLU A 26 3.80 10.28 15.16
CA GLU A 26 4.55 9.46 14.20
C GLU A 26 3.65 8.40 13.57
N TYR A 27 2.77 7.80 14.36
CA TYR A 27 1.79 6.81 13.87
C TYR A 27 0.73 7.48 12.97
N ASP A 28 0.30 8.69 13.30
CA ASP A 28 -0.68 9.47 12.52
C ASP A 28 -0.14 9.82 11.12
N MET A 29 1.15 10.22 11.01
CA MET A 29 1.79 10.46 9.71
C MET A 29 1.87 9.19 8.84
N ARG A 30 2.10 8.03 9.43
CA ARG A 30 2.17 6.75 8.72
C ARG A 30 0.80 6.28 8.27
N LEU A 31 -0.24 6.51 9.06
CA LEU A 31 -1.61 6.24 8.63
C LEU A 31 -2.02 7.10 7.44
N GLU A 32 -1.56 8.35 7.35
CA GLU A 32 -1.81 9.19 6.17
C GLU A 32 -1.17 8.61 4.90
N ALA A 33 -0.01 7.95 4.98
CA ALA A 33 0.59 7.25 3.85
C ALA A 33 -0.30 6.09 3.35
N LEU A 34 -0.89 5.32 4.27
CA LEU A 34 -1.86 4.28 3.92
C LEU A 34 -3.14 4.86 3.29
N ILE A 35 -3.67 5.95 3.86
CA ILE A 35 -4.85 6.63 3.31
C ILE A 35 -4.55 7.21 1.93
N GLN A 36 -3.35 7.78 1.73
CA GLN A 36 -2.93 8.27 0.42
C GLN A 36 -2.84 7.12 -0.59
N ASN A 37 -2.24 6.00 -0.24
CA ASN A 37 -2.17 4.83 -1.11
C ASN A 37 -3.57 4.30 -1.47
N MET A 38 -4.51 4.23 -0.52
CA MET A 38 -5.90 3.87 -0.80
C MET A 38 -6.55 4.86 -1.79
N THR A 39 -6.34 6.15 -1.57
CA THR A 39 -6.84 7.22 -2.44
C THR A 39 -6.32 7.06 -3.86
N ASP A 40 -5.01 6.79 -4.01
CA ASP A 40 -4.35 6.59 -5.29
C ASP A 40 -4.86 5.35 -6.02
N GLN A 41 -5.11 4.24 -5.31
CA GLN A 41 -5.68 3.02 -5.89
C GLN A 41 -7.13 3.26 -6.36
N ILE A 42 -7.94 3.98 -5.58
CA ILE A 42 -9.30 4.36 -5.97
C ILE A 42 -9.27 5.24 -7.22
N LYS A 43 -8.40 6.25 -7.24
CA LYS A 43 -8.27 7.16 -8.40
C LYS A 43 -7.80 6.41 -9.65
N GLU A 44 -6.85 5.49 -9.52
CA GLU A 44 -6.40 4.64 -10.62
C GLU A 44 -7.53 3.75 -11.16
N ALA A 45 -8.32 3.13 -10.26
CA ALA A 45 -9.48 2.34 -10.67
C ALA A 45 -10.52 3.19 -11.41
N GLN A 46 -10.79 4.42 -10.96
CA GLN A 46 -11.68 5.36 -11.63
C GLN A 46 -11.17 5.76 -13.02
N LEU A 47 -9.86 5.97 -13.16
CA LEU A 47 -9.23 6.24 -14.44
C LEU A 47 -9.32 5.05 -15.39
N LYS A 48 -9.16 3.83 -14.90
CA LYS A 48 -9.21 2.59 -15.72
C LYS A 48 -10.63 2.18 -16.11
N LEU A 49 -11.59 2.29 -15.21
CA LEU A 49 -12.91 1.69 -15.35
C LEU A 49 -14.04 2.71 -15.49
N GLY A 50 -13.75 3.99 -15.27
CA GLY A 50 -14.74 5.04 -15.08
C GLY A 50 -15.21 5.13 -13.63
N TYR A 51 -15.86 6.24 -13.29
CA TYR A 51 -16.42 6.42 -11.96
C TYR A 51 -17.74 5.66 -11.79
N ALA A 52 -17.87 4.96 -10.69
CA ALA A 52 -19.12 4.44 -10.18
C ALA A 52 -19.21 4.71 -8.69
N ARG A 53 -20.36 5.15 -8.19
CA ARG A 53 -20.64 5.34 -6.78
C ARG A 53 -20.97 3.99 -6.12
N GLU A 54 -19.94 3.22 -5.86
CA GLU A 54 -20.08 1.88 -5.29
C GLU A 54 -19.03 1.61 -4.22
N THR A 55 -19.24 0.56 -3.44
CA THR A 55 -18.29 0.09 -2.45
C THR A 55 -17.09 -0.53 -3.14
N MET A 56 -15.88 -0.09 -2.76
CA MET A 56 -14.63 -0.70 -3.24
C MET A 56 -13.97 -1.56 -2.16
N ARG A 57 -13.22 -2.58 -2.59
CA ARG A 57 -12.44 -3.42 -1.69
C ARG A 57 -10.98 -3.37 -2.06
N LEU A 58 -10.14 -3.00 -1.09
CA LEU A 58 -8.69 -2.97 -1.22
C LEU A 58 -8.09 -4.06 -0.35
N TYR A 59 -7.11 -4.80 -0.89
CA TYR A 59 -6.49 -5.96 -0.26
C TYR A 59 -5.02 -5.70 -0.02
N TYR A 60 -4.61 -5.72 1.23
CA TYR A 60 -3.22 -5.47 1.60
C TYR A 60 -2.62 -6.68 2.31
N PRO A 61 -1.52 -7.26 1.81
CA PRO A 61 -0.71 -8.22 2.57
C PRO A 61 -0.13 -7.56 3.83
N LEU A 62 0.17 -8.37 4.84
CA LEU A 62 0.79 -7.88 6.07
C LEU A 62 2.14 -7.19 5.79
N SER A 63 2.93 -7.73 4.86
CA SER A 63 4.21 -7.16 4.45
C SER A 63 4.08 -5.74 3.89
N SER A 64 3.12 -5.51 3.00
CA SER A 64 2.86 -4.19 2.40
C SER A 64 2.44 -3.17 3.45
N LEU A 65 1.58 -3.56 4.40
CA LEU A 65 1.19 -2.67 5.49
C LEU A 65 2.35 -2.36 6.42
N ASN A 66 3.19 -3.35 6.75
CA ASN A 66 4.38 -3.14 7.53
C ASN A 66 5.35 -2.16 6.85
N ALA A 67 5.55 -2.30 5.54
CA ALA A 67 6.41 -1.41 4.76
C ALA A 67 5.85 0.03 4.74
N MET A 68 4.56 0.21 4.41
CA MET A 68 3.93 1.54 4.36
C MET A 68 3.86 2.23 5.72
N LEU A 69 3.57 1.47 6.78
CA LEU A 69 3.46 1.99 8.14
C LEU A 69 4.80 2.02 8.88
N GLU A 70 5.89 1.54 8.24
CA GLU A 70 7.24 1.41 8.80
C GLU A 70 7.26 0.71 10.17
N ILE A 71 6.51 -0.37 10.29
CA ILE A 71 6.40 -1.19 11.50
C ILE A 71 6.80 -2.63 11.20
N GLN A 72 6.95 -3.44 12.24
CA GLN A 72 7.27 -4.86 12.13
C GLN A 72 6.28 -5.69 12.96
N GLU A 73 5.00 -5.61 12.57
CA GLU A 73 3.97 -6.41 13.21
C GLU A 73 3.93 -7.81 12.58
N THR A 74 3.88 -8.83 13.41
CA THR A 74 3.80 -10.23 12.97
C THR A 74 2.40 -10.82 13.10
N ASP A 75 1.55 -10.22 13.93
CA ASP A 75 0.15 -10.61 14.09
C ASP A 75 -0.78 -9.67 13.29
N ILE A 76 -1.31 -10.20 12.21
CA ILE A 76 -2.25 -9.48 11.33
C ILE A 76 -3.51 -8.99 12.09
N ARG A 77 -3.91 -9.68 13.17
CA ARG A 77 -5.09 -9.30 13.96
C ARG A 77 -4.80 -8.09 14.83
N GLU A 78 -3.61 -8.04 15.42
CA GLU A 78 -3.18 -6.89 16.21
C GLU A 78 -2.98 -5.67 15.31
N LEU A 79 -2.40 -5.85 14.12
CA LEU A 79 -2.29 -4.76 13.15
C LEU A 79 -3.67 -4.25 12.72
N ALA A 80 -4.59 -5.14 12.34
CA ALA A 80 -5.95 -4.76 11.94
C ALA A 80 -6.71 -4.01 13.05
N LYS A 81 -6.48 -4.38 14.31
CA LYS A 81 -7.07 -3.70 15.48
C LYS A 81 -6.50 -2.28 15.66
N LYS A 82 -5.17 -2.13 15.55
CA LYS A 82 -4.49 -0.83 15.62
C LYS A 82 -5.00 0.10 14.51
N ILE A 83 -4.97 -0.37 13.26
CA ILE A 83 -5.45 0.43 12.12
C ILE A 83 -6.93 0.81 12.28
N ARG A 84 -7.79 -0.11 12.74
CA ARG A 84 -9.20 0.20 12.97
C ARG A 84 -9.39 1.31 14.00
N HIS A 85 -8.64 1.26 15.09
CA HIS A 85 -8.70 2.29 16.12
C HIS A 85 -8.34 3.67 15.58
N GLU A 86 -7.29 3.75 14.78
CA GLU A 86 -6.83 5.01 14.19
C GLU A 86 -7.76 5.52 13.07
N LEU A 87 -8.31 4.63 12.24
CA LEU A 87 -9.28 5.03 11.21
C LEU A 87 -10.60 5.55 11.79
N GLU A 88 -10.99 5.13 12.99
CA GLU A 88 -12.16 5.72 13.66
C GLU A 88 -11.98 7.22 13.90
N ALA A 89 -10.76 7.68 14.19
CA ALA A 89 -10.44 9.10 14.31
C ALA A 89 -10.49 9.86 12.97
N LYS A 90 -10.42 9.14 11.84
CA LYS A 90 -10.49 9.69 10.47
C LYS A 90 -11.87 9.46 9.81
N LYS A 91 -12.86 9.04 10.56
CA LYS A 91 -14.19 8.64 10.04
C LYS A 91 -14.91 9.78 9.31
N GLU A 92 -14.69 11.01 9.70
CA GLU A 92 -15.25 12.18 9.02
C GLU A 92 -14.78 12.26 7.54
N LYS A 93 -13.50 11.92 7.28
CA LYS A 93 -12.90 11.93 5.95
C LYS A 93 -13.20 10.64 5.17
N MET A 94 -13.03 9.49 5.82
CA MET A 94 -13.05 8.18 5.16
C MET A 94 -14.39 7.44 5.24
N GLY A 95 -15.38 8.04 5.89
CA GLY A 95 -16.67 7.40 6.13
C GLY A 95 -16.54 6.15 7.00
N ASP A 96 -17.52 5.25 6.90
CA ASP A 96 -17.55 3.99 7.65
C ASP A 96 -16.73 2.90 6.94
N THR A 97 -15.43 3.12 6.80
CA THR A 97 -14.49 2.15 6.23
C THR A 97 -14.39 0.94 7.14
N GLN A 98 -14.76 -0.23 6.64
CA GLN A 98 -14.70 -1.48 7.38
C GLN A 98 -13.41 -2.23 7.12
N ILE A 99 -12.87 -2.85 8.18
CA ILE A 99 -11.67 -3.68 8.13
C ILE A 99 -12.02 -5.13 8.46
N ARG A 100 -11.59 -6.04 7.59
CA ARG A 100 -11.71 -7.49 7.78
C ARG A 100 -10.39 -8.18 7.47
N ILE A 101 -10.19 -9.35 8.05
CA ILE A 101 -9.07 -10.21 7.71
C ILE A 101 -9.59 -11.32 6.81
N HIS A 102 -8.93 -11.54 5.69
CA HIS A 102 -9.20 -12.62 4.77
C HIS A 102 -7.90 -13.31 4.38
N ALA A 103 -7.72 -14.54 4.82
CA ALA A 103 -6.47 -15.29 4.72
C ALA A 103 -5.30 -14.51 5.38
N ASP A 104 -4.28 -14.18 4.61
CA ASP A 104 -3.06 -13.45 5.00
C ASP A 104 -3.15 -11.93 4.70
N ARG A 105 -4.35 -11.41 4.41
CA ARG A 105 -4.56 -10.02 3.98
C ARG A 105 -5.54 -9.28 4.88
N ILE A 106 -5.30 -7.99 5.04
CA ILE A 106 -6.29 -7.05 5.57
C ILE A 106 -7.08 -6.49 4.39
N VAL A 107 -8.40 -6.56 4.50
CA VAL A 107 -9.34 -6.07 3.48
C VAL A 107 -10.03 -4.84 4.01
N PHE A 108 -9.87 -3.73 3.31
CA PHE A 108 -10.59 -2.50 3.56
C PHE A 108 -11.79 -2.43 2.63
N THR A 109 -12.97 -2.31 3.22
CA THR A 109 -14.22 -2.06 2.48
C THR A 109 -14.49 -0.57 2.55
N ILE A 110 -14.25 0.11 1.45
CA ILE A 110 -14.35 1.56 1.29
C ILE A 110 -15.80 1.92 0.96
N PRO A 111 -16.44 2.82 1.72
CA PRO A 111 -17.81 3.21 1.46
C PRO A 111 -17.93 4.08 0.21
N PRO A 112 -19.12 4.10 -0.45
CA PRO A 112 -19.36 4.90 -1.66
C PRO A 112 -19.09 6.39 -1.48
N ASP A 113 -19.32 6.94 -0.30
CA ASP A 113 -19.12 8.36 -0.03
C ASP A 113 -17.62 8.75 -0.09
N PHE A 114 -16.70 7.88 0.35
CA PHE A 114 -15.28 8.15 0.20
C PHE A 114 -14.83 7.94 -1.26
N VAL A 115 -15.39 6.97 -1.97
CA VAL A 115 -15.14 6.79 -3.42
C VAL A 115 -15.58 8.01 -4.21
N GLU A 116 -16.73 8.60 -3.87
CA GLU A 116 -17.23 9.87 -4.46
C GLU A 116 -16.32 11.05 -4.10
N TYR A 117 -15.92 11.18 -2.83
CA TYR A 117 -14.97 12.20 -2.40
C TYR A 117 -13.67 12.16 -3.21
N VAL A 118 -13.11 10.95 -3.43
CA VAL A 118 -11.90 10.80 -4.25
C VAL A 118 -12.17 11.22 -5.70
N HIS A 119 -13.34 10.93 -6.22
CA HIS A 119 -13.71 11.35 -7.59
C HIS A 119 -13.75 12.87 -7.73
N GLU A 120 -14.44 13.55 -6.81
CA GLU A 120 -14.72 14.97 -6.90
C GLU A 120 -13.58 15.86 -6.43
N GLN A 121 -12.88 15.46 -5.34
CA GLN A 121 -11.96 16.32 -4.62
C GLN A 121 -10.48 16.01 -4.89
N VAL A 122 -10.17 14.79 -5.38
CA VAL A 122 -8.79 14.42 -5.69
C VAL A 122 -8.53 14.62 -7.18
N PRO A 123 -7.56 15.47 -7.55
CA PRO A 123 -7.25 15.70 -8.96
C PRO A 123 -6.75 14.42 -9.63
N GLU A 124 -7.03 14.30 -10.92
CA GLU A 124 -6.48 13.21 -11.74
C GLU A 124 -4.97 13.43 -11.93
N PRO A 125 -4.11 12.45 -11.56
CA PRO A 125 -2.68 12.56 -11.83
C PRO A 125 -2.43 12.60 -13.34
N PRO A 126 -1.84 13.69 -13.88
CA PRO A 126 -1.73 13.86 -15.35
C PRO A 126 -0.91 12.75 -16.01
N PHE A 127 0.19 12.33 -15.37
CA PHE A 127 1.02 11.24 -15.84
C PHE A 127 0.24 9.91 -15.92
N LEU A 128 -0.41 9.51 -14.82
CA LEU A 128 -1.14 8.25 -14.75
C LEU A 128 -2.30 8.21 -15.76
N LYS A 129 -2.97 9.34 -15.94
CA LYS A 129 -4.03 9.47 -16.95
C LYS A 129 -3.49 9.22 -18.36
N GLU A 130 -2.36 9.82 -18.74
CA GLU A 130 -1.75 9.64 -20.06
C GLU A 130 -1.28 8.20 -20.26
N LEU A 131 -0.64 7.60 -19.23
CA LEU A 131 -0.20 6.21 -19.27
C LEU A 131 -1.39 5.24 -19.46
N ILE A 132 -2.48 5.42 -18.71
CA ILE A 132 -3.68 4.59 -18.85
C ILE A 132 -4.30 4.79 -20.22
N GLN A 133 -4.31 6.00 -20.77
CA GLN A 133 -4.81 6.27 -22.11
C GLN A 133 -3.99 5.54 -23.17
N LEU A 134 -2.67 5.53 -23.08
CA LEU A 134 -1.80 4.76 -23.98
C LEU A 134 -2.20 3.26 -24.00
N PHE A 135 -2.36 2.65 -22.82
CA PHE A 135 -2.75 1.22 -22.71
C PHE A 135 -4.17 0.92 -23.19
N ARG A 136 -5.07 1.92 -23.19
CA ARG A 136 -6.42 1.78 -23.77
C ARG A 136 -6.42 1.85 -25.29
N GLU A 137 -5.60 2.72 -25.84
CA GLU A 137 -5.52 2.92 -27.30
C GLU A 137 -4.75 1.80 -27.98
N LYS A 138 -3.79 1.20 -27.28
CA LYS A 138 -2.92 0.15 -27.79
C LYS A 138 -2.92 -1.06 -26.86
N HIS A 139 -3.29 -2.21 -27.38
CA HIS A 139 -3.24 -3.47 -26.62
C HIS A 139 -1.80 -3.92 -26.37
N ALA A 140 -0.90 -3.70 -27.33
CA ALA A 140 0.52 -3.95 -27.20
C ALA A 140 1.27 -2.63 -27.33
N CYS A 141 1.99 -2.22 -26.28
CA CYS A 141 2.81 -1.02 -26.27
C CYS A 141 4.28 -1.43 -26.28
N THR A 142 5.09 -0.79 -27.11
CA THR A 142 6.54 -0.98 -27.05
C THR A 142 7.12 -0.28 -25.82
N LYS A 143 8.32 -0.71 -25.43
CA LYS A 143 9.05 -0.08 -24.33
C LYS A 143 9.29 1.41 -24.61
N GLU A 144 9.61 1.77 -25.86
CA GLU A 144 9.85 3.14 -26.31
C GLU A 144 8.58 4.00 -26.19
N GLU A 145 7.41 3.47 -26.47
CA GLU A 145 6.14 4.19 -26.32
C GLU A 145 5.84 4.47 -24.85
N ILE A 146 6.09 3.50 -23.97
CA ILE A 146 5.90 3.66 -22.53
C ILE A 146 6.90 4.66 -21.94
N THR A 147 8.20 4.50 -22.27
CA THR A 147 9.23 5.43 -21.79
C THR A 147 9.01 6.85 -22.29
N ALA A 148 8.48 7.05 -23.51
CA ALA A 148 8.13 8.36 -24.03
C ALA A 148 7.04 9.08 -23.20
N VAL A 149 6.12 8.34 -22.57
CA VAL A 149 5.18 8.94 -21.62
C VAL A 149 5.92 9.42 -20.36
N PHE A 150 6.83 8.63 -19.81
CA PHE A 150 7.61 9.04 -18.64
C PHE A 150 8.48 10.27 -18.93
N GLU A 151 9.15 10.33 -20.10
CA GLU A 151 10.00 11.45 -20.50
C GLU A 151 9.28 12.80 -20.51
N LYS A 152 7.98 12.83 -20.82
CA LYS A 152 7.17 14.07 -20.81
C LYS A 152 7.02 14.67 -19.42
N PHE A 153 7.08 13.85 -18.37
CA PHE A 153 6.77 14.27 -17.00
C PHE A 153 8.01 14.44 -16.14
N GLY A 154 9.11 13.74 -16.43
CA GLY A 154 10.33 13.90 -15.67
C GLY A 154 11.40 12.86 -15.93
N ALA A 155 12.46 12.94 -15.14
CA ALA A 155 13.55 11.96 -15.17
C ALA A 155 13.07 10.63 -14.61
N TYR A 156 13.39 9.54 -15.29
CA TYR A 156 12.99 8.18 -14.91
C TYR A 156 14.16 7.21 -15.01
N GLU A 157 14.02 6.07 -14.34
CA GLU A 157 14.86 4.91 -14.54
C GLU A 157 14.01 3.75 -15.07
N CYS A 158 14.64 2.94 -15.95
CA CYS A 158 14.03 1.71 -16.48
C CYS A 158 15.05 0.58 -16.35
N ARG A 159 14.68 -0.46 -15.59
CA ARG A 159 15.55 -1.62 -15.33
C ARG A 159 14.90 -2.89 -15.86
N GLN A 160 15.70 -3.69 -16.57
CA GLN A 160 15.28 -5.04 -16.96
C GLN A 160 15.19 -5.92 -15.71
N MET A 161 14.13 -6.71 -15.62
CA MET A 161 14.00 -7.67 -14.55
C MET A 161 14.81 -8.93 -14.84
N PRO A 162 15.34 -9.63 -13.81
CA PRO A 162 16.01 -10.91 -13.98
C PRO A 162 15.11 -11.96 -14.62
N ASP A 163 15.70 -12.91 -15.33
CA ASP A 163 14.98 -14.04 -15.90
C ASP A 163 14.24 -14.84 -14.80
N GLY A 164 13.00 -15.21 -15.09
CA GLY A 164 12.14 -15.96 -14.16
C GLY A 164 11.28 -15.09 -13.24
N MET A 165 11.38 -13.77 -13.35
CA MET A 165 10.45 -12.84 -12.70
C MET A 165 9.13 -12.73 -13.49
N ASP A 166 8.05 -12.35 -12.79
CA ASP A 166 6.73 -12.18 -13.39
C ASP A 166 6.61 -10.94 -14.31
N PHE A 167 7.66 -10.12 -14.39
CA PHE A 167 7.69 -8.87 -15.14
C PHE A 167 8.94 -8.80 -16.00
N ASP A 168 8.83 -8.13 -17.16
CA ASP A 168 9.93 -7.94 -18.08
C ASP A 168 10.85 -6.82 -17.64
N TYR A 169 10.29 -5.70 -17.19
CA TYR A 169 11.05 -4.56 -16.67
C TYR A 169 10.23 -3.74 -15.68
N VAL A 170 10.93 -2.94 -14.88
CA VAL A 170 10.37 -1.93 -13.99
C VAL A 170 10.78 -0.54 -14.46
N ILE A 171 9.85 0.41 -14.39
CA ILE A 171 10.10 1.82 -14.71
C ILE A 171 9.50 2.72 -13.63
N TYR A 172 10.22 3.76 -13.22
CA TYR A 172 9.81 4.67 -12.16
C TYR A 172 10.49 6.04 -12.29
N PHE A 173 9.85 7.07 -11.75
CA PHE A 173 10.48 8.40 -11.67
C PHE A 173 11.58 8.44 -10.61
N THR A 174 12.67 9.14 -10.92
CA THR A 174 13.73 9.42 -9.93
C THR A 174 13.27 10.44 -8.88
N ASP A 175 12.34 11.33 -9.26
CA ASP A 175 11.69 12.27 -8.37
C ASP A 175 10.31 11.73 -7.94
N SER A 176 10.20 11.27 -6.70
CA SER A 176 8.95 10.74 -6.13
C SER A 176 7.82 11.76 -5.97
N SER A 177 8.11 13.06 -6.14
CA SER A 177 7.06 14.09 -6.12
C SER A 177 6.18 14.09 -7.38
N ILE A 178 6.66 13.49 -8.49
CA ILE A 178 5.89 13.30 -9.71
C ILE A 178 4.94 12.12 -9.55
N ASP A 179 5.48 10.98 -9.19
CA ASP A 179 4.76 9.76 -8.84
C ASP A 179 5.67 8.86 -7.98
N ALA A 180 5.16 8.34 -6.87
CA ALA A 180 5.94 7.58 -5.89
C ALA A 180 5.82 6.06 -6.07
N TYR A 181 5.46 5.62 -7.29
CA TYR A 181 5.22 4.22 -7.59
C TYR A 181 6.22 3.67 -8.60
N ASP A 182 6.44 2.36 -8.51
CA ASP A 182 7.19 1.56 -9.45
C ASP A 182 6.21 0.80 -10.36
N TYR A 183 6.40 0.93 -11.67
CA TYR A 183 5.55 0.32 -12.69
C TYR A 183 6.25 -0.90 -13.26
N CYS A 184 5.79 -2.08 -12.85
CA CYS A 184 6.28 -3.37 -13.34
C CYS A 184 5.50 -3.75 -14.60
N ILE A 185 6.18 -3.86 -15.71
CA ILE A 185 5.60 -4.08 -17.03
C ILE A 185 5.89 -5.50 -17.50
N ARG A 186 4.90 -6.15 -18.10
CA ARG A 186 5.08 -7.41 -18.83
C ARG A 186 4.24 -7.43 -20.10
N GLU A 187 4.69 -8.22 -21.07
CA GLU A 187 3.88 -8.59 -22.22
C GLU A 187 3.28 -9.98 -21.98
N GLU A 188 1.97 -10.10 -22.11
CA GLU A 188 1.26 -11.36 -21.95
C GLU A 188 0.23 -11.53 -23.06
N MET A 189 0.39 -12.60 -23.88
CA MET A 189 -0.52 -12.91 -25.00
C MET A 189 -0.73 -11.75 -25.99
N GLY A 190 0.30 -10.94 -26.25
CA GLY A 190 0.23 -9.78 -27.14
C GLY A 190 -0.46 -8.55 -26.53
N HIS A 191 -0.60 -8.54 -25.21
CA HIS A 191 -1.08 -7.38 -24.45
C HIS A 191 0.01 -6.90 -23.50
N THR A 192 0.16 -5.60 -23.39
CA THR A 192 1.02 -5.01 -22.36
C THR A 192 0.21 -4.80 -21.08
N ILE A 193 0.70 -5.38 -20.00
CA ILE A 193 0.10 -5.30 -18.67
C ILE A 193 1.06 -4.58 -17.76
N TYR A 194 0.56 -3.72 -16.89
CA TYR A 194 1.35 -3.13 -15.81
C TYR A 194 0.76 -3.41 -14.44
N HIS A 195 1.64 -3.53 -13.46
CA HIS A 195 1.32 -3.52 -12.05
C HIS A 195 2.06 -2.35 -11.40
N ARG A 196 1.33 -1.61 -10.58
CA ARG A 196 1.82 -0.43 -9.87
C ARG A 196 2.03 -0.77 -8.40
N PHE A 197 3.25 -0.67 -7.94
CA PHE A 197 3.64 -0.93 -6.55
C PHE A 197 4.10 0.35 -5.88
N ALA A 198 3.69 0.57 -4.63
CA ALA A 198 4.38 1.57 -3.81
C ALA A 198 5.87 1.16 -3.70
N ARG A 199 6.80 2.13 -3.78
CA ARG A 199 8.24 1.84 -3.82
C ARG A 199 8.70 0.96 -2.65
N ALA A 200 8.21 1.23 -1.43
CA ALA A 200 8.50 0.41 -0.26
C ALA A 200 8.09 -1.07 -0.42
N ASP A 201 6.97 -1.33 -1.12
CA ASP A 201 6.49 -2.69 -1.41
C ASP A 201 7.38 -3.38 -2.43
N PHE A 202 7.77 -2.66 -3.50
CA PHE A 202 8.62 -3.21 -4.54
C PHE A 202 10.01 -3.59 -4.01
N GLU A 203 10.64 -2.72 -3.20
CA GLU A 203 11.93 -3.01 -2.57
C GLU A 203 11.85 -4.25 -1.66
N SER A 204 10.74 -4.45 -0.94
CA SER A 204 10.54 -5.63 -0.11
C SER A 204 10.43 -6.92 -0.94
N LEU A 205 9.76 -6.88 -2.09
CA LEU A 205 9.65 -8.02 -3.01
C LEU A 205 11.00 -8.42 -3.61
N MET A 206 11.86 -7.43 -3.92
CA MET A 206 13.20 -7.67 -4.47
C MET A 206 14.20 -8.20 -3.45
N THR A 207 13.93 -8.01 -2.15
CA THR A 207 14.85 -8.45 -1.07
C THR A 207 14.60 -9.89 -0.62
N ILE A 208 13.45 -10.48 -0.95
CA ILE A 208 13.04 -11.84 -0.53
C ILE A 208 13.66 -12.94 -1.43
N GLN A 209 14.41 -12.58 -2.46
CA GLN A 209 15.18 -13.50 -3.31
C GLN A 209 16.64 -13.54 -2.87
#